data_b3b3b5233b1923c7d3491b325ae61c1d
#
_entry.id   b3b3b5233b1923c7d3491b325ae61c1d
#
_cell.length_a   1.000
_cell.length_b   1.000
_cell.length_c   1.000
_cell.angle_alpha   90.00
_cell.angle_beta   90.00
_cell.angle_gamma   90.00
#
_symmetry.space_group_name_H-M   'P 1'
#
loop_
_entity.id
_entity.type
_entity.pdbx_description
1 polymer ?
#
loop_
_entity_poly.entity_id
_entity_poly.type
_entity_poly.pdbx_seq_one_letter_code
_entity_poly.pdbx_strand_id
1 'polypeptide(L)'
;MRTTILGLTLALLLTPSFAGEYQPVDVTKLPEVKQTKLGLYLSAPEAYKMKSEGGANLLFVDIRTKGEFQFLGTPTVVDHNIPYMEIDDPASWDKKNNRYTMSPNSDFVGAVAALATRMNRGKNDPIILICRSGDRSSRAANLLQEAGYTKVYSVVDGFEGDMSPAGRRDVNGWKNANLPWTYKITEGQAYIP
;
A
#
# COMPACT_ATOMS: atom_id res chain seq x y z
N MET A 1 -19.08 -16.60 61.75
CA MET A 1 -18.30 -16.79 60.50
C MET A 1 -19.08 -16.10 59.40
N ARG A 2 -18.57 -14.99 58.86
CA ARG A 2 -19.15 -14.25 57.72
C ARG A 2 -18.30 -14.56 56.50
N THR A 3 -18.87 -15.25 55.54
CA THR A 3 -18.20 -15.61 54.27
C THR A 3 -18.43 -14.46 53.26
N THR A 4 -17.37 -13.73 52.93
CA THR A 4 -17.40 -12.68 51.92
C THR A 4 -17.17 -13.33 50.53
N ILE A 5 -18.17 -13.29 49.66
CA ILE A 5 -18.05 -13.73 48.29
C ILE A 5 -17.49 -12.57 47.47
N LEU A 6 -16.26 -12.73 46.96
CA LEU A 6 -15.61 -11.76 46.08
C LEU A 6 -16.11 -12.02 44.65
N GLY A 7 -16.97 -11.13 44.13
CA GLY A 7 -17.46 -11.19 42.76
C GLY A 7 -16.38 -10.74 41.78
N LEU A 8 -15.94 -11.66 40.95
CA LEU A 8 -15.00 -11.41 39.83
C LEU A 8 -15.77 -10.82 38.68
N THR A 9 -15.67 -9.50 38.44
CA THR A 9 -16.28 -8.83 37.29
C THR A 9 -15.36 -9.04 36.06
N LEU A 10 -15.76 -9.89 35.16
CA LEU A 10 -15.09 -10.10 33.85
C LEU A 10 -15.42 -8.92 32.96
N ALA A 11 -14.49 -7.98 32.77
CA ALA A 11 -14.61 -6.90 31.80
C ALA A 11 -14.44 -7.47 30.39
N LEU A 12 -15.53 -7.58 29.64
CA LEU A 12 -15.50 -7.93 28.21
C LEU A 12 -14.90 -6.73 27.45
N LEU A 13 -13.65 -6.84 27.02
CA LEU A 13 -13.04 -5.90 26.10
C LEU A 13 -13.71 -6.09 24.73
N LEU A 14 -14.65 -5.21 24.39
CA LEU A 14 -15.20 -5.08 23.04
C LEU A 14 -14.08 -4.57 22.13
N THR A 15 -13.42 -5.46 21.39
CA THR A 15 -12.60 -5.07 20.25
C THR A 15 -13.51 -4.48 19.19
N PRO A 16 -13.22 -3.28 18.66
CA PRO A 16 -14.01 -2.75 17.55
C PRO A 16 -13.89 -3.71 16.35
N SER A 17 -15.00 -4.36 16.01
CA SER A 17 -15.11 -5.15 14.78
C SER A 17 -15.15 -4.18 13.60
N PHE A 18 -14.06 -4.07 12.84
CA PHE A 18 -14.04 -3.43 11.53
C PHE A 18 -14.68 -4.35 10.50
N ALA A 19 -15.91 -4.75 10.74
CA ALA A 19 -16.71 -5.51 9.79
C ALA A 19 -17.54 -4.56 8.90
N GLY A 20 -16.85 -3.77 8.09
CA GLY A 20 -17.44 -3.33 6.83
C GLY A 20 -17.47 -4.54 5.90
N GLU A 21 -18.59 -4.83 5.28
CA GLU A 21 -18.76 -5.93 4.33
C GLU A 21 -17.80 -5.69 3.15
N TYR A 22 -16.70 -6.42 3.15
CA TYR A 22 -15.63 -6.29 2.19
C TYR A 22 -16.09 -6.90 0.86
N GLN A 23 -16.07 -6.10 -0.21
CA GLN A 23 -16.36 -6.56 -1.57
C GLN A 23 -15.04 -6.77 -2.33
N PRO A 24 -14.80 -7.97 -2.87
CA PRO A 24 -13.62 -8.26 -3.71
C PRO A 24 -13.53 -7.31 -4.90
N VAL A 25 -12.30 -7.06 -5.38
CA VAL A 25 -12.08 -6.24 -6.57
C VAL A 25 -12.81 -6.84 -7.77
N ASP A 26 -13.77 -6.09 -8.33
CA ASP A 26 -14.43 -6.45 -9.58
C ASP A 26 -13.50 -6.11 -10.75
N VAL A 27 -12.73 -7.09 -11.19
CA VAL A 27 -11.74 -6.93 -12.27
C VAL A 27 -12.37 -6.51 -13.61
N THR A 28 -13.67 -6.77 -13.82
CA THR A 28 -14.36 -6.39 -15.05
C THR A 28 -14.61 -4.89 -15.15
N LYS A 29 -14.63 -4.21 -14.01
CA LYS A 29 -14.79 -2.75 -13.89
C LYS A 29 -13.46 -2.00 -13.68
N LEU A 30 -12.35 -2.74 -13.60
CA LEU A 30 -11.06 -2.13 -13.33
C LEU A 30 -10.57 -1.37 -14.58
N PRO A 31 -10.31 -0.04 -14.48
CA PRO A 31 -9.78 0.73 -15.60
C PRO A 31 -8.49 0.11 -16.15
N GLU A 32 -8.29 0.15 -17.46
CA GLU A 32 -7.13 -0.43 -18.14
C GLU A 32 -5.79 0.03 -17.53
N VAL A 33 -5.70 1.31 -17.15
CA VAL A 33 -4.51 1.90 -16.51
C VAL A 33 -4.15 1.24 -15.16
N LYS A 34 -5.09 0.54 -14.52
CA LYS A 34 -4.89 -0.19 -13.27
C LYS A 34 -4.72 -1.70 -13.47
N GLN A 35 -4.83 -2.20 -14.71
CA GLN A 35 -4.69 -3.62 -15.01
C GLN A 35 -3.22 -4.06 -15.02
N THR A 36 -2.98 -5.31 -14.61
CA THR A 36 -1.65 -5.92 -14.56
C THR A 36 -1.61 -7.22 -15.37
N LYS A 37 -0.43 -7.57 -15.89
CA LYS A 37 -0.19 -8.84 -16.61
C LYS A 37 -0.42 -10.07 -15.72
N LEU A 38 -0.15 -9.95 -14.43
CA LEU A 38 -0.37 -11.05 -13.44
C LEU A 38 -1.83 -11.20 -13.05
N GLY A 39 -2.68 -10.18 -13.23
CA GLY A 39 -4.08 -10.22 -12.82
C GLY A 39 -4.28 -10.32 -11.30
N LEU A 40 -3.30 -9.89 -10.50
CA LEU A 40 -3.32 -9.96 -9.04
C LEU A 40 -3.65 -8.59 -8.45
N TYR A 41 -4.85 -8.48 -7.90
CA TYR A 41 -5.40 -7.23 -7.39
C TYR A 41 -5.87 -7.36 -5.94
N LEU A 42 -5.75 -6.27 -5.20
CA LEU A 42 -6.29 -6.11 -3.85
C LEU A 42 -6.91 -4.71 -3.74
N SER A 43 -8.02 -4.60 -3.04
CA SER A 43 -8.42 -3.33 -2.46
C SER A 43 -7.59 -3.02 -1.22
N ALA A 44 -7.66 -1.82 -0.67
CA ALA A 44 -6.96 -1.47 0.55
C ALA A 44 -7.34 -2.37 1.75
N PRO A 45 -8.63 -2.70 1.99
CA PRO A 45 -9.00 -3.67 3.04
C PRO A 45 -8.43 -5.08 2.83
N GLU A 46 -8.38 -5.58 1.57
CA GLU A 46 -7.76 -6.89 1.27
C GLU A 46 -6.27 -6.88 1.53
N ALA A 47 -5.60 -5.81 1.12
CA ALA A 47 -4.17 -5.66 1.35
C ALA A 47 -3.85 -5.63 2.85
N TYR A 48 -4.67 -4.91 3.65
CA TYR A 48 -4.54 -4.92 5.10
C TYR A 48 -4.73 -6.32 5.69
N LYS A 49 -5.80 -7.00 5.28
CA LYS A 49 -6.09 -8.37 5.73
C LYS A 49 -4.95 -9.32 5.37
N MET A 50 -4.55 -9.35 4.09
CA MET A 50 -3.49 -10.22 3.59
C MET A 50 -2.16 -9.98 4.33
N LYS A 51 -1.79 -8.72 4.60
CA LYS A 51 -0.58 -8.39 5.36
C LYS A 51 -0.70 -8.78 6.83
N SER A 52 -1.85 -8.56 7.46
CA SER A 52 -2.09 -8.90 8.86
C SER A 52 -2.04 -10.42 9.11
N GLU A 53 -2.56 -11.22 8.19
CA GLU A 53 -2.56 -12.68 8.25
C GLU A 53 -1.21 -13.30 7.83
N GLY A 54 -0.58 -12.73 6.77
CA GLY A 54 0.68 -13.23 6.21
C GLY A 54 1.94 -12.77 6.97
N GLY A 55 1.84 -11.67 7.71
CA GLY A 55 2.93 -11.13 8.53
C GLY A 55 4.22 -10.89 7.74
N ALA A 56 5.32 -11.49 8.21
CA ALA A 56 6.63 -11.40 7.57
C ALA A 56 6.78 -12.29 6.31
N ASN A 57 5.80 -13.15 6.00
CA ASN A 57 5.88 -14.05 4.84
C ASN A 57 5.61 -13.36 3.50
N LEU A 58 5.26 -12.08 3.51
CA LEU A 58 5.08 -11.26 2.33
C LEU A 58 5.65 -9.85 2.54
N LEU A 59 6.00 -9.18 1.44
CA LEU A 59 6.42 -7.79 1.45
C LEU A 59 5.24 -6.86 1.17
N PHE A 60 5.15 -5.76 1.91
CA PHE A 60 4.23 -4.69 1.60
C PHE A 60 5.01 -3.38 1.37
N VAL A 61 5.10 -2.95 0.13
CA VAL A 61 5.93 -1.83 -0.31
C VAL A 61 5.05 -0.65 -0.72
N ASP A 62 5.29 0.49 -0.08
CA ASP A 62 4.72 1.77 -0.51
C ASP A 62 5.61 2.35 -1.60
N ILE A 63 5.07 2.50 -2.80
CA ILE A 63 5.84 2.95 -3.97
C ILE A 63 5.59 4.42 -4.35
N ARG A 64 4.98 5.18 -3.43
CA ARG A 64 4.78 6.62 -3.60
C ARG A 64 6.11 7.36 -3.44
N THR A 65 6.14 8.62 -3.89
CA THR A 65 7.29 9.50 -3.68
C THR A 65 7.61 9.63 -2.18
N LYS A 66 8.87 9.94 -1.83
CA LYS A 66 9.27 10.21 -0.44
C LYS A 66 8.44 11.32 0.19
N GLY A 67 8.10 12.37 -0.60
CA GLY A 67 7.24 13.45 -0.15
C GLY A 67 5.82 12.99 0.16
N GLU A 68 5.20 12.17 -0.70
CA GLU A 68 3.88 11.59 -0.41
C GLU A 68 3.93 10.70 0.83
N PHE A 69 4.95 9.86 0.97
CA PHE A 69 5.13 8.98 2.10
C PHE A 69 5.24 9.74 3.42
N GLN A 70 6.03 10.82 3.45
CA GLN A 70 6.25 11.62 4.65
C GLN A 70 5.05 12.51 4.99
N PHE A 71 4.48 13.24 4.02
CA PHE A 71 3.51 14.30 4.31
C PHE A 71 2.05 13.86 4.27
N LEU A 72 1.73 12.79 3.53
CA LEU A 72 0.38 12.22 3.51
C LEU A 72 0.18 11.11 4.55
N GLY A 73 1.28 10.61 5.12
CA GLY A 73 1.29 9.43 6.00
C GLY A 73 1.37 8.12 5.24
N THR A 74 1.44 6.99 5.95
CA THR A 74 1.61 5.65 5.39
C THR A 74 0.79 4.62 6.17
N PRO A 75 0.36 3.51 5.55
CA PRO A 75 -0.21 2.37 6.28
C PRO A 75 0.76 1.88 7.37
N THR A 76 0.26 1.58 8.56
CA THR A 76 1.11 1.11 9.67
C THR A 76 1.78 -0.24 9.40
N VAL A 77 1.27 -1.00 8.44
CA VAL A 77 1.73 -2.35 8.09
C VAL A 77 2.69 -2.39 6.89
N VAL A 78 3.06 -1.24 6.33
CA VAL A 78 4.05 -1.14 5.25
C VAL A 78 5.44 -1.48 5.78
N ASP A 79 6.15 -2.36 5.09
CA ASP A 79 7.51 -2.75 5.46
C ASP A 79 8.53 -1.69 5.04
N HIS A 80 8.36 -1.10 3.85
CA HIS A 80 9.33 -0.14 3.32
C HIS A 80 8.70 0.78 2.26
N ASN A 81 9.22 2.01 2.14
CA ASN A 81 8.95 2.87 0.99
C ASN A 81 10.05 2.63 -0.05
N ILE A 82 9.68 2.34 -1.28
CA ILE A 82 10.58 2.33 -2.44
C ILE A 82 9.86 3.07 -3.56
N PRO A 83 10.18 4.33 -3.81
CA PRO A 83 9.49 5.11 -4.83
C PRO A 83 9.63 4.48 -6.22
N TYR A 84 8.51 4.28 -6.91
CA TYR A 84 8.50 3.90 -8.31
C TYR A 84 8.82 5.10 -9.23
N MET A 85 8.40 6.29 -8.78
CA MET A 85 8.69 7.57 -9.44
C MET A 85 8.96 8.63 -8.37
N GLU A 86 9.80 9.62 -8.70
CA GLU A 86 10.11 10.78 -7.85
C GLU A 86 10.01 12.09 -8.65
N ILE A 87 9.91 13.21 -7.93
CA ILE A 87 10.08 14.56 -8.48
C ILE A 87 11.57 14.90 -8.32
N ASP A 88 12.38 14.57 -9.33
CA ASP A 88 13.84 14.76 -9.27
C ASP A 88 14.23 16.19 -9.61
N ASP A 89 13.50 16.83 -10.53
CA ASP A 89 13.73 18.20 -10.93
C ASP A 89 12.56 19.10 -10.47
N PRO A 90 12.76 19.95 -9.45
CA PRO A 90 11.73 20.83 -8.97
C PRO A 90 11.31 21.90 -9.99
N ALA A 91 12.11 22.13 -11.05
CA ALA A 91 11.76 23.04 -12.15
C ALA A 91 10.96 22.36 -13.26
N SER A 92 10.85 21.04 -13.24
CA SER A 92 10.15 20.24 -14.24
C SER A 92 8.64 20.36 -14.07
N TRP A 93 8.00 21.13 -14.97
CA TRP A 93 6.56 21.40 -14.93
C TRP A 93 5.84 20.87 -16.18
N ASP A 94 4.87 20.01 -15.99
CA ASP A 94 3.95 19.54 -17.03
C ASP A 94 2.81 20.55 -17.22
N LYS A 95 2.96 21.45 -18.19
CA LYS A 95 1.97 22.50 -18.50
C LYS A 95 0.61 21.94 -18.95
N LYS A 96 0.60 20.74 -19.56
CA LYS A 96 -0.63 20.12 -20.04
C LYS A 96 -1.50 19.64 -18.88
N ASN A 97 -0.88 19.07 -17.85
CA ASN A 97 -1.57 18.46 -16.73
C ASN A 97 -1.50 19.29 -15.43
N ASN A 98 -0.91 20.49 -15.49
CA ASN A 98 -0.75 21.42 -14.38
C ASN A 98 -0.17 20.75 -13.12
N ARG A 99 0.98 20.08 -13.27
CA ARG A 99 1.65 19.37 -12.18
C ARG A 99 3.16 19.30 -12.40
N TYR A 100 3.90 19.06 -11.32
CA TYR A 100 5.31 18.68 -11.45
C TYR A 100 5.45 17.31 -12.13
N THR A 101 6.46 17.21 -13.00
CA THR A 101 6.79 15.95 -13.66
C THR A 101 7.44 14.99 -12.67
N MET A 102 7.13 13.72 -12.78
CA MET A 102 7.79 12.66 -12.03
C MET A 102 8.61 11.80 -12.98
N SER A 103 9.86 11.50 -12.60
CA SER A 103 10.76 10.60 -13.31
C SER A 103 10.71 9.20 -12.71
N PRO A 104 10.83 8.13 -13.50
CA PRO A 104 10.96 6.77 -12.99
C PRO A 104 12.23 6.62 -12.14
N ASN A 105 12.12 5.91 -11.01
CA ASN A 105 13.29 5.47 -10.26
C ASN A 105 13.97 4.32 -11.02
N SER A 106 15.13 4.57 -11.60
CA SER A 106 15.88 3.58 -12.37
C SER A 106 16.35 2.38 -11.54
N ASP A 107 16.50 2.56 -10.23
CA ASP A 107 16.90 1.49 -9.29
C ASP A 107 15.72 0.76 -8.68
N PHE A 108 14.48 1.05 -9.06
CA PHE A 108 13.29 0.48 -8.41
C PHE A 108 13.33 -1.04 -8.28
N VAL A 109 13.66 -1.75 -9.36
CA VAL A 109 13.73 -3.22 -9.37
C VAL A 109 14.87 -3.72 -8.49
N GLY A 110 16.04 -3.08 -8.55
CA GLY A 110 17.21 -3.38 -7.71
C GLY A 110 16.89 -3.20 -6.22
N ALA A 111 16.28 -2.08 -5.88
CA ALA A 111 15.88 -1.78 -4.50
C ALA A 111 14.86 -2.79 -3.95
N VAL A 112 13.85 -3.19 -4.75
CA VAL A 112 12.90 -4.24 -4.36
C VAL A 112 13.60 -5.59 -4.17
N ALA A 113 14.55 -5.93 -5.05
CA ALA A 113 15.32 -7.18 -4.93
C ALA A 113 16.20 -7.18 -3.68
N ALA A 114 16.85 -6.06 -3.36
CA ALA A 114 17.65 -5.90 -2.14
C ALA A 114 16.78 -6.01 -0.88
N LEU A 115 15.60 -5.37 -0.85
CA LEU A 115 14.63 -5.51 0.23
C LEU A 115 14.17 -6.96 0.38
N ALA A 116 13.79 -7.62 -0.71
CA ALA A 116 13.36 -9.01 -0.70
C ALA A 116 14.44 -9.92 -0.09
N THR A 117 15.69 -9.77 -0.53
CA THR A 117 16.84 -10.53 0.00
C THR A 117 17.03 -10.27 1.50
N ARG A 118 17.01 -9.01 1.95
CA ARG A 118 17.14 -8.63 3.36
C ARG A 118 16.02 -9.25 4.22
N MET A 119 14.84 -9.40 3.66
CA MET A 119 13.67 -9.98 4.33
C MET A 119 13.55 -11.49 4.12
N ASN A 120 14.56 -12.16 3.55
CA ASN A 120 14.53 -13.59 3.22
C ASN A 120 13.36 -13.95 2.29
N ARG A 121 13.06 -13.13 1.28
CA ARG A 121 12.01 -13.37 0.28
C ARG A 121 12.63 -13.56 -1.11
N GLY A 122 12.00 -14.42 -1.89
CA GLY A 122 12.37 -14.68 -3.28
C GLY A 122 11.33 -14.16 -4.27
N LYS A 123 11.59 -14.38 -5.56
CA LYS A 123 10.71 -13.91 -6.64
C LYS A 123 9.32 -14.58 -6.68
N ASN A 124 9.16 -15.71 -5.99
CA ASN A 124 7.90 -16.44 -5.88
C ASN A 124 7.12 -16.11 -4.61
N ASP A 125 7.67 -15.26 -3.74
CA ASP A 125 6.97 -14.81 -2.54
C ASP A 125 6.06 -13.62 -2.85
N PRO A 126 4.96 -13.44 -2.11
CA PRO A 126 4.02 -12.36 -2.37
C PRO A 126 4.61 -10.99 -2.07
N ILE A 127 4.37 -10.04 -2.98
CA ILE A 127 4.66 -8.61 -2.81
C ILE A 127 3.36 -7.84 -3.01
N ILE A 128 3.01 -6.97 -2.07
CA ILE A 128 1.91 -6.01 -2.20
C ILE A 128 2.53 -4.64 -2.52
N LEU A 129 2.02 -3.98 -3.56
CA LEU A 129 2.41 -2.63 -3.94
C LEU A 129 1.25 -1.67 -3.72
N ILE A 130 1.50 -0.59 -2.97
CA ILE A 130 0.53 0.49 -2.79
C ILE A 130 1.11 1.80 -3.32
N CYS A 131 0.30 2.51 -4.12
CA CYS A 131 0.58 3.88 -4.51
C CYS A 131 -0.55 4.81 -4.05
N ARG A 132 -0.78 5.92 -4.72
CA ARG A 132 -1.81 6.89 -4.36
C ARG A 132 -3.23 6.41 -4.67
N SER A 133 -3.44 5.81 -5.87
CA SER A 133 -4.76 5.44 -6.41
C SER A 133 -4.76 4.23 -7.37
N GLY A 134 -3.71 3.42 -7.40
CA GLY A 134 -3.63 2.18 -8.19
C GLY A 134 -2.87 2.27 -9.51
N ASP A 135 -2.70 3.43 -10.15
CA ASP A 135 -2.07 3.56 -11.49
C ASP A 135 -0.57 3.23 -11.49
N ARG A 136 0.17 3.72 -10.48
CA ARG A 136 1.62 3.45 -10.39
C ARG A 136 1.89 2.02 -9.96
N SER A 137 1.07 1.48 -9.04
CA SER A 137 1.23 0.11 -8.55
C SER A 137 0.99 -0.92 -9.64
N SER A 138 0.07 -0.69 -10.58
CA SER A 138 -0.13 -1.57 -11.73
C SER A 138 1.09 -1.61 -12.66
N ARG A 139 1.65 -0.44 -12.98
CA ARG A 139 2.86 -0.33 -13.82
C ARG A 139 4.09 -0.94 -13.14
N ALA A 140 4.26 -0.67 -11.84
CA ALA A 140 5.34 -1.24 -11.05
C ALA A 140 5.22 -2.77 -10.93
N ALA A 141 3.99 -3.31 -10.79
CA ALA A 141 3.74 -4.74 -10.78
C ALA A 141 4.14 -5.40 -12.12
N ASN A 142 3.83 -4.77 -13.25
CA ASN A 142 4.25 -5.26 -14.57
C ASN A 142 5.78 -5.24 -14.71
N LEU A 143 6.45 -4.19 -14.24
CA LEU A 143 7.91 -4.11 -14.26
C LEU A 143 8.57 -5.21 -13.40
N LEU A 144 8.04 -5.49 -12.21
CA LEU A 144 8.52 -6.59 -11.38
C LEU A 144 8.23 -7.96 -12.01
N GLN A 145 7.09 -8.12 -12.68
CA GLN A 145 6.77 -9.34 -13.42
C GLN A 145 7.78 -9.59 -14.55
N GLU A 146 8.18 -8.56 -15.28
CA GLU A 146 9.23 -8.64 -16.31
C GLU A 146 10.60 -9.00 -15.71
N ALA A 147 10.85 -8.60 -14.46
CA ALA A 147 12.03 -9.01 -13.70
C ALA A 147 11.92 -10.42 -13.09
N GLY A 148 10.81 -11.15 -13.35
CA GLY A 148 10.60 -12.55 -12.96
C GLY A 148 9.91 -12.76 -11.61
N TYR A 149 9.30 -11.72 -11.02
CA TYR A 149 8.43 -11.89 -9.86
C TYR A 149 7.07 -12.44 -10.26
N THR A 150 6.56 -13.44 -9.54
CA THR A 150 5.36 -14.20 -9.94
C THR A 150 4.11 -13.87 -9.14
N LYS A 151 4.25 -13.20 -7.99
CA LYS A 151 3.14 -12.89 -7.07
C LYS A 151 3.18 -11.42 -6.64
N VAL A 152 2.96 -10.51 -7.58
CA VAL A 152 2.94 -9.07 -7.30
C VAL A 152 1.49 -8.57 -7.36
N TYR A 153 0.99 -8.15 -6.22
CA TYR A 153 -0.37 -7.64 -6.03
C TYR A 153 -0.39 -6.11 -6.11
N SER A 154 -1.28 -5.56 -6.92
CA SER A 154 -1.52 -4.11 -6.99
C SER A 154 -2.71 -3.73 -6.13
N VAL A 155 -2.54 -2.77 -5.20
CA VAL A 155 -3.64 -2.16 -4.45
C VAL A 155 -4.33 -1.14 -5.36
N VAL A 156 -5.51 -1.51 -5.89
CA VAL A 156 -6.18 -0.79 -6.99
C VAL A 156 -6.77 0.55 -6.61
N ASP A 157 -7.10 0.76 -5.35
CA ASP A 157 -7.61 2.01 -4.79
C ASP A 157 -6.54 2.83 -4.06
N GLY A 158 -5.39 2.23 -3.75
CA GLY A 158 -4.24 2.89 -3.18
C GLY A 158 -4.46 3.49 -1.79
N PHE A 159 -3.61 4.47 -1.43
CA PHE A 159 -3.62 5.08 -0.11
C PHE A 159 -4.68 6.17 0.06
N GLU A 160 -4.85 7.05 -0.94
CA GLU A 160 -5.81 8.16 -0.89
C GLU A 160 -7.10 7.88 -1.67
N GLY A 161 -7.08 6.90 -2.57
CA GLY A 161 -8.24 6.55 -3.36
C GLY A 161 -8.41 7.32 -4.67
N ASP A 162 -9.52 7.05 -5.33
CA ASP A 162 -9.93 7.71 -6.56
C ASP A 162 -10.51 9.09 -6.29
N MET A 163 -10.48 9.94 -7.32
CA MET A 163 -10.99 11.29 -7.23
C MET A 163 -12.49 11.31 -7.49
N SER A 164 -13.25 11.97 -6.61
CA SER A 164 -14.66 12.24 -6.82
C SER A 164 -14.90 13.35 -7.84
N PRO A 165 -16.13 13.52 -8.35
CA PRO A 165 -16.50 14.65 -9.20
C PRO A 165 -16.25 16.02 -8.55
N ALA A 166 -16.18 16.08 -7.21
CA ALA A 166 -15.85 17.29 -6.45
C ALA A 166 -14.34 17.59 -6.42
N GLY A 167 -13.51 16.82 -7.11
CA GLY A 167 -12.06 17.00 -7.14
C GLY A 167 -11.33 16.57 -5.85
N ARG A 168 -11.97 15.76 -5.02
CA ARG A 168 -11.39 15.24 -3.77
C ARG A 168 -11.18 13.74 -3.86
N ARG A 169 -10.20 13.22 -3.09
CA ARG A 169 -9.94 11.78 -2.97
C ARG A 169 -10.70 11.22 -1.77
N ASP A 170 -11.99 10.98 -1.98
CA ASP A 170 -12.95 10.57 -0.94
C ASP A 170 -13.86 9.40 -1.39
N VAL A 171 -13.48 8.69 -2.47
CA VAL A 171 -14.28 7.58 -3.02
C VAL A 171 -13.94 6.24 -2.36
N ASN A 172 -12.66 5.90 -2.28
CA ASN A 172 -12.13 4.62 -1.81
C ASN A 172 -10.69 4.80 -1.30
N GLY A 173 -9.93 3.72 -1.10
CA GLY A 173 -8.54 3.76 -0.67
C GLY A 173 -8.35 3.62 0.82
N TRP A 174 -7.09 3.45 1.24
CA TRP A 174 -6.70 3.11 2.61
C TRP A 174 -7.24 4.06 3.67
N LYS A 175 -7.08 5.37 3.46
CA LYS A 175 -7.55 6.40 4.39
C LYS A 175 -9.07 6.42 4.51
N ASN A 176 -9.77 6.37 3.38
CA ASN A 176 -11.24 6.44 3.34
C ASN A 176 -11.89 5.16 3.87
N ALA A 177 -11.19 4.02 3.81
CA ALA A 177 -11.60 2.78 4.47
C ALA A 177 -11.33 2.76 5.99
N ASN A 178 -10.83 3.87 6.56
CA ASN A 178 -10.47 3.99 7.98
C ASN A 178 -9.49 2.91 8.47
N LEU A 179 -8.61 2.43 7.60
CA LEU A 179 -7.58 1.45 7.95
C LEU A 179 -6.44 2.13 8.72
N PRO A 180 -5.67 1.40 9.54
CA PRO A 180 -4.61 1.98 10.36
C PRO A 180 -3.51 2.62 9.51
N TRP A 181 -3.20 3.89 9.77
CA TRP A 181 -2.11 4.64 9.14
C TRP A 181 -1.47 5.64 10.12
N THR A 182 -0.30 6.17 9.77
CA THR A 182 0.50 7.05 10.63
C THR A 182 1.32 8.05 9.82
N TYR A 183 1.65 9.19 10.44
CA TYR A 183 2.70 10.10 9.95
C TYR A 183 4.11 9.74 10.48
N LYS A 184 4.19 8.81 11.44
CA LYS A 184 5.48 8.40 12.01
C LYS A 184 6.10 7.33 11.12
N ILE A 185 7.16 7.69 10.43
CA ILE A 185 8.01 6.79 9.66
C ILE A 185 9.22 6.38 10.50
N THR A 186 9.68 5.15 10.34
CA THR A 186 10.93 4.66 10.94
C THR A 186 12.04 4.67 9.91
N GLU A 187 13.30 4.71 10.36
CA GLU A 187 14.47 4.60 9.49
C GLU A 187 14.43 3.31 8.62
N GLY A 188 13.95 2.19 9.21
CA GLY A 188 13.80 0.93 8.50
C GLY A 188 12.76 0.94 7.37
N GLN A 189 11.84 1.93 7.37
CA GLN A 189 10.85 2.10 6.30
C GLN A 189 11.30 3.10 5.23
N ALA A 190 12.31 3.92 5.50
CA ALA A 190 12.74 4.98 4.60
C ALA A 190 13.60 4.45 3.45
N TYR A 191 13.34 4.90 2.23
CA TYR A 191 14.20 4.64 1.08
C TYR A 191 15.41 5.58 1.11
N ILE A 192 16.56 5.01 1.42
CA ILE A 192 17.87 5.67 1.37
C ILE A 192 18.68 4.89 0.33
N PRO A 193 18.91 5.47 -0.88
CA PRO A 193 19.62 4.82 -1.97
C PRO A 193 21.11 4.58 -1.63
#